data_ffba5db5ec7a216ac4957a66964a9abc
#
_entry.id   ffba5db5ec7a216ac4957a66964a9abc
#
_cell.length_a   1.000
_cell.length_b   1.000
_cell.length_c   1.000
_cell.angle_alpha   90.00
_cell.angle_beta   90.00
_cell.angle_gamma   90.00
#
_symmetry.space_group_name_H-M   'P 1'
#
loop_
_entity.id
_entity.type
_entity.pdbx_description
1 polymer ?
#
loop_
_entity_poly.entity_id
_entity_poly.type
_entity_poly.pdbx_seq_one_letter_code
_entity_poly.pdbx_strand_id
1 'polypeptide(L)'
;MNTEILSVDKDPMGAAILDFQKQGKAARLRVLSSMFEEDEMPVTHLFRSVPKMPMLEQKALQLAKGRVLDIGAGSGCHTLALQEKGFTVKAIDISPLSCEAMKLRGVKDAECINLFDDHLGTGFDTILLLMNGTGIAGKIEHLPALFQRLKALLNPGGQILIDSSDLKYIYENEDGSFDINLNGAYYGEVDYQMIYKDVKGDRFDWLYVDFPLLKSIAETCGLHGELVAEGDHYDYLARIF
;
A
#
# COMPACT_ATOMS: atom_id res chain seq x y z
N MET A 1 -1.60 -11.16 -7.81
CA MET A 1 -2.42 -10.22 -7.01
C MET A 1 -3.29 -11.04 -6.08
N ASN A 2 -3.28 -10.75 -4.76
CA ASN A 2 -4.11 -11.47 -3.80
C ASN A 2 -5.55 -10.92 -3.85
N THR A 3 -6.53 -11.79 -4.05
CA THR A 3 -7.96 -11.43 -4.13
C THR A 3 -8.79 -12.05 -3.00
N GLU A 4 -8.16 -12.69 -2.02
CA GLU A 4 -8.84 -13.36 -0.91
C GLU A 4 -8.65 -12.61 0.41
N ILE A 5 -9.63 -12.75 1.31
CA ILE A 5 -9.49 -12.31 2.70
C ILE A 5 -8.55 -13.28 3.42
N LEU A 6 -7.61 -12.76 4.19
CA LEU A 6 -6.67 -13.58 4.94
C LEU A 6 -7.38 -14.37 6.03
N SER A 7 -6.97 -15.63 6.22
CA SER A 7 -7.34 -16.37 7.44
C SER A 7 -6.48 -15.88 8.62
N VAL A 8 -7.05 -15.87 9.82
CA VAL A 8 -6.39 -15.33 11.03
C VAL A 8 -5.06 -16.02 11.34
N ASP A 9 -4.95 -17.32 11.05
CA ASP A 9 -3.73 -18.13 11.23
C ASP A 9 -2.65 -17.86 10.17
N LYS A 10 -2.98 -17.07 9.13
CA LYS A 10 -2.10 -16.65 8.03
C LYS A 10 -1.92 -15.12 7.95
N ASP A 11 -2.29 -14.41 9.02
CA ASP A 11 -2.29 -12.94 9.10
C ASP A 11 -1.27 -12.41 10.14
N PRO A 12 0.04 -12.57 9.91
CA PRO A 12 1.07 -12.16 10.87
C PRO A 12 1.13 -10.65 11.07
N MET A 13 0.89 -9.84 10.00
CA MET A 13 0.88 -8.39 10.11
C MET A 13 -0.32 -7.91 10.92
N GLY A 14 -1.52 -8.41 10.63
CA GLY A 14 -2.71 -8.09 11.39
C GLY A 14 -2.60 -8.52 12.86
N ALA A 15 -2.01 -9.69 13.14
CA ALA A 15 -1.75 -10.13 14.50
C ALA A 15 -0.80 -9.18 15.27
N ALA A 16 0.26 -8.69 14.61
CA ALA A 16 1.17 -7.73 15.19
C ALA A 16 0.51 -6.36 15.45
N ILE A 17 -0.30 -5.88 14.50
CA ILE A 17 -1.09 -4.65 14.61
C ILE A 17 -2.08 -4.75 15.77
N LEU A 18 -2.82 -5.84 15.86
CA LEU A 18 -3.84 -6.05 16.91
C LEU A 18 -3.22 -6.17 18.30
N ASP A 19 -2.10 -6.89 18.42
CA ASP A 19 -1.34 -6.98 19.67
C ASP A 19 -0.85 -5.60 20.13
N PHE A 20 -0.28 -4.82 19.19
CA PHE A 20 0.16 -3.46 19.52
C PHE A 20 -1.01 -2.58 19.96
N GLN A 21 -2.14 -2.66 19.27
CA GLN A 21 -3.35 -1.91 19.64
C GLN A 21 -3.86 -2.29 21.04
N LYS A 22 -3.85 -3.58 21.38
CA LYS A 22 -4.41 -4.07 22.66
C LYS A 22 -3.46 -3.91 23.84
N GLN A 23 -2.13 -3.99 23.60
CA GLN A 23 -1.12 -4.10 24.64
C GLN A 23 -0.14 -2.92 24.70
N GLY A 24 -0.15 -2.03 23.69
CA GLY A 24 0.84 -0.95 23.52
C GLY A 24 2.23 -1.44 23.12
N LYS A 25 2.38 -2.72 22.79
CA LYS A 25 3.62 -3.34 22.32
C LYS A 25 3.33 -4.53 21.43
N ALA A 26 4.25 -4.83 20.52
CA ALA A 26 4.25 -6.02 19.68
C ALA A 26 5.62 -6.72 19.79
N ALA A 27 5.65 -8.01 19.48
CA ALA A 27 6.89 -8.73 19.23
C ALA A 27 7.47 -8.32 17.86
N ARG A 28 8.64 -8.85 17.52
CA ARG A 28 9.27 -8.64 16.21
C ARG A 28 8.38 -9.20 15.10
N LEU A 29 8.02 -8.36 14.13
CA LEU A 29 7.40 -8.77 12.87
C LEU A 29 8.50 -8.94 11.83
N ARG A 30 8.84 -10.19 11.53
CA ARG A 30 9.91 -10.57 10.62
C ARG A 30 9.41 -10.52 9.18
N VAL A 31 10.24 -9.99 8.30
CA VAL A 31 10.00 -9.91 6.85
C VAL A 31 11.10 -10.69 6.14
N LEU A 32 10.73 -11.74 5.45
CA LEU A 32 11.63 -12.59 4.68
C LEU A 32 11.36 -12.37 3.19
N SER A 33 12.43 -12.41 2.39
CA SER A 33 12.38 -12.36 0.93
C SER A 33 13.33 -13.43 0.35
N SER A 34 13.11 -13.83 -0.89
CA SER A 34 14.10 -14.64 -1.62
C SER A 34 15.25 -13.78 -2.17
N MET A 35 15.06 -12.45 -2.21
CA MET A 35 15.98 -11.49 -2.85
C MET A 35 16.80 -10.68 -1.84
N PHE A 36 16.33 -10.54 -0.61
CA PHE A 36 16.92 -9.68 0.42
C PHE A 36 17.18 -10.46 1.71
N GLU A 37 18.09 -9.93 2.52
CA GLU A 37 18.28 -10.42 3.88
C GLU A 37 17.02 -10.23 4.71
N GLU A 38 16.89 -11.03 5.78
CA GLU A 38 15.75 -10.91 6.71
C GLU A 38 15.74 -9.54 7.36
N ASP A 39 14.59 -8.87 7.32
CA ASP A 39 14.35 -7.57 7.89
C ASP A 39 13.22 -7.61 8.92
N GLU A 40 12.94 -6.47 9.57
CA GLU A 40 11.89 -6.28 10.54
C GLU A 40 11.01 -5.09 10.15
N MET A 41 9.69 -5.30 10.16
CA MET A 41 8.74 -4.20 10.08
C MET A 41 8.45 -3.69 11.50
N PRO A 42 8.91 -2.48 11.87
CA PRO A 42 8.59 -1.89 13.18
C PRO A 42 7.10 -1.57 13.27
N VAL A 43 6.35 -2.33 14.06
CA VAL A 43 4.88 -2.18 14.17
C VAL A 43 4.48 -0.77 14.61
N THR A 44 5.29 -0.11 15.42
CA THR A 44 5.10 1.29 15.82
C THR A 44 5.00 2.25 14.64
N HIS A 45 5.67 1.92 13.53
CA HIS A 45 5.64 2.70 12.30
C HIS A 45 4.23 2.77 11.71
N LEU A 46 3.44 1.72 11.86
CA LEU A 46 2.05 1.68 11.40
C LEU A 46 1.09 2.52 12.26
N PHE A 47 1.53 2.99 13.45
CA PHE A 47 0.72 3.77 14.40
C PHE A 47 1.13 5.23 14.50
N ARG A 48 1.97 5.70 13.59
CA ARG A 48 2.50 7.06 13.60
C ARG A 48 1.42 8.12 13.40
N SER A 49 1.62 9.27 14.03
CA SER A 49 0.82 10.47 13.81
C SER A 49 1.32 11.25 12.59
N VAL A 50 0.51 12.13 12.03
CA VAL A 50 0.85 12.91 10.82
C VAL A 50 2.23 13.58 10.87
N PRO A 51 2.67 14.25 11.96
CA PRO A 51 4.01 14.85 12.00
C PRO A 51 5.17 13.84 11.93
N LYS A 52 4.90 12.55 12.19
CA LYS A 52 5.89 11.46 12.12
C LYS A 52 5.80 10.64 10.83
N MET A 53 4.84 10.94 9.96
CA MET A 53 4.73 10.32 8.64
C MET A 53 5.83 10.85 7.71
N PRO A 54 6.35 10.04 6.78
CA PRO A 54 7.18 10.50 5.68
C PRO A 54 6.51 11.65 4.90
N MET A 55 7.33 12.49 4.27
CA MET A 55 6.87 13.66 3.51
C MET A 55 5.87 13.29 2.41
N LEU A 56 6.07 12.17 1.71
CA LEU A 56 5.17 11.72 0.64
C LEU A 56 3.77 11.40 1.17
N GLU A 57 3.66 10.73 2.32
CA GLU A 57 2.37 10.44 2.95
C GLU A 57 1.67 11.72 3.42
N GLN A 58 2.41 12.64 4.07
CA GLN A 58 1.86 13.94 4.46
C GLN A 58 1.33 14.71 3.25
N LYS A 59 2.04 14.67 2.12
CA LYS A 59 1.64 15.30 0.87
C LYS A 59 0.37 14.68 0.30
N ALA A 60 0.28 13.33 0.31
CA ALA A 60 -0.93 12.63 -0.12
C ALA A 60 -2.14 13.03 0.73
N LEU A 61 -2.00 13.08 2.07
CA LEU A 61 -3.07 13.53 2.96
C LEU A 61 -3.46 15.01 2.80
N GLN A 62 -2.56 15.86 2.29
CA GLN A 62 -2.87 17.25 1.95
C GLN A 62 -3.65 17.36 0.63
N LEU A 63 -3.41 16.47 -0.33
CA LEU A 63 -4.06 16.45 -1.64
C LEU A 63 -5.41 15.73 -1.63
N ALA A 64 -5.72 14.98 -0.58
CA ALA A 64 -7.00 14.30 -0.44
C ALA A 64 -8.17 15.29 -0.51
N LYS A 65 -9.23 14.89 -1.21
CA LYS A 65 -10.47 15.67 -1.38
C LYS A 65 -11.69 14.77 -1.36
N GLY A 66 -12.82 15.33 -0.98
CA GLY A 66 -14.13 14.67 -1.03
C GLY A 66 -14.21 13.38 -0.21
N ARG A 67 -14.90 12.38 -0.75
CA ARG A 67 -15.02 11.05 -0.15
C ARG A 67 -13.79 10.21 -0.48
N VAL A 68 -13.16 9.65 0.55
CA VAL A 68 -11.88 8.96 0.43
C VAL A 68 -12.04 7.45 0.63
N LEU A 69 -11.34 6.66 -0.20
CA LEU A 69 -11.11 5.22 0.01
C LEU A 69 -9.63 5.02 0.38
N ASP A 70 -9.37 4.42 1.54
CA ASP A 70 -8.03 4.05 2.01
C ASP A 70 -7.86 2.54 1.85
N ILE A 71 -7.01 2.11 0.92
CA ILE A 71 -6.84 0.71 0.51
C ILE A 71 -5.60 0.11 1.17
N GLY A 72 -5.76 -1.06 1.82
CA GLY A 72 -4.69 -1.67 2.61
C GLY A 72 -4.40 -0.83 3.85
N ALA A 73 -5.44 -0.34 4.51
CA ALA A 73 -5.35 0.68 5.55
C ALA A 73 -4.57 0.23 6.81
N GLY A 74 -4.33 -1.08 6.99
CA GLY A 74 -3.54 -1.65 8.07
C GLY A 74 -4.05 -1.26 9.45
N SER A 75 -3.31 -0.42 10.16
CA SER A 75 -3.75 0.12 11.46
C SER A 75 -4.72 1.30 11.33
N GLY A 76 -4.93 1.86 10.14
CA GLY A 76 -5.80 3.02 9.89
C GLY A 76 -5.15 4.37 10.21
N CYS A 77 -3.83 4.51 10.19
CA CYS A 77 -3.17 5.76 10.55
C CYS A 77 -3.52 6.91 9.59
N HIS A 78 -3.58 6.68 8.28
CA HIS A 78 -3.99 7.66 7.28
C HIS A 78 -5.49 7.97 7.39
N THR A 79 -6.31 6.92 7.52
CA THR A 79 -7.77 7.06 7.74
C THR A 79 -8.09 7.95 8.93
N LEU A 80 -7.47 7.71 10.09
CA LEU A 80 -7.69 8.50 11.30
C LEU A 80 -7.26 9.96 11.10
N ALA A 81 -6.11 10.18 10.47
CA ALA A 81 -5.61 11.52 10.17
C ALA A 81 -6.59 12.32 9.28
N LEU A 82 -7.20 11.68 8.29
CA LEU A 82 -8.22 12.32 7.44
C LEU A 82 -9.56 12.49 8.17
N GLN A 83 -9.95 11.49 8.96
CA GLN A 83 -11.16 11.55 9.77
C GLN A 83 -11.13 12.70 10.78
N GLU A 84 -9.98 12.96 11.42
CA GLU A 84 -9.76 14.12 12.30
C GLU A 84 -9.90 15.46 11.57
N LYS A 85 -9.57 15.50 10.27
CA LYS A 85 -9.78 16.68 9.41
C LYS A 85 -11.21 16.81 8.89
N GLY A 86 -12.12 15.90 9.25
CA GLY A 86 -13.53 15.94 8.87
C GLY A 86 -13.87 15.24 7.56
N PHE A 87 -12.93 14.48 6.96
CA PHE A 87 -13.22 13.69 5.76
C PHE A 87 -14.12 12.49 6.05
N THR A 88 -14.94 12.12 5.06
CA THR A 88 -15.61 10.82 5.02
C THR A 88 -14.66 9.82 4.39
N VAL A 89 -14.15 8.88 5.19
CA VAL A 89 -13.17 7.89 4.76
C VAL A 89 -13.73 6.50 4.95
N LYS A 90 -13.70 5.68 3.90
CA LYS A 90 -13.86 4.23 3.97
C LYS A 90 -12.48 3.59 3.96
N ALA A 91 -12.16 2.82 4.99
CA ALA A 91 -10.92 2.07 5.10
C ALA A 91 -11.18 0.59 4.80
N ILE A 92 -10.40 0.01 3.90
CA ILE A 92 -10.49 -1.43 3.58
C ILE A 92 -9.16 -2.14 3.79
N ASP A 93 -9.25 -3.38 4.23
CA ASP A 93 -8.09 -4.26 4.34
C ASP A 93 -8.55 -5.72 4.15
N ILE A 94 -7.65 -6.58 3.67
CA ILE A 94 -7.90 -8.03 3.57
C ILE A 94 -7.59 -8.77 4.87
N SER A 95 -6.99 -8.11 5.85
CA SER A 95 -6.65 -8.62 7.17
C SER A 95 -7.81 -8.42 8.15
N PRO A 96 -8.48 -9.49 8.62
CA PRO A 96 -9.53 -9.36 9.64
C PRO A 96 -9.01 -8.74 10.95
N LEU A 97 -7.75 -9.02 11.31
CA LEU A 97 -7.13 -8.52 12.53
C LEU A 97 -6.78 -7.03 12.43
N SER A 98 -6.33 -6.56 11.26
CA SER A 98 -6.16 -5.13 10.97
C SER A 98 -7.50 -4.38 11.06
N CYS A 99 -8.56 -4.95 10.50
CA CYS A 99 -9.91 -4.38 10.57
C CYS A 99 -10.44 -4.30 12.00
N GLU A 100 -10.16 -5.31 12.84
CA GLU A 100 -10.47 -5.26 14.27
C GLU A 100 -9.69 -4.14 14.96
N ALA A 101 -8.40 -4.03 14.70
CA ALA A 101 -7.56 -2.98 15.25
C ALA A 101 -8.03 -1.58 14.85
N MET A 102 -8.38 -1.35 13.57
CA MET A 102 -8.96 -0.09 13.08
C MET A 102 -10.22 0.29 13.84
N LYS A 103 -11.13 -0.65 14.06
CA LYS A 103 -12.37 -0.42 14.82
C LYS A 103 -12.08 -0.05 16.28
N LEU A 104 -11.13 -0.75 16.92
CA LEU A 104 -10.69 -0.43 18.28
C LEU A 104 -10.03 0.96 18.39
N ARG A 105 -9.41 1.45 17.31
CA ARG A 105 -8.81 2.78 17.21
C ARG A 105 -9.82 3.89 16.93
N GLY A 106 -11.08 3.56 16.61
CA GLY A 106 -12.12 4.53 16.30
C GLY A 106 -12.24 4.93 14.84
N VAL A 107 -11.74 4.10 13.91
CA VAL A 107 -12.07 4.24 12.48
C VAL A 107 -13.56 3.98 12.30
N LYS A 108 -14.28 4.94 11.71
CA LYS A 108 -15.76 4.94 11.64
C LYS A 108 -16.31 3.96 10.61
N ASP A 109 -15.63 3.82 9.47
CA ASP A 109 -16.02 2.95 8.36
C ASP A 109 -14.80 2.08 7.97
N ALA A 110 -14.58 1.01 8.76
CA ALA A 110 -13.54 0.01 8.52
C ALA A 110 -14.20 -1.31 8.11
N GLU A 111 -13.85 -1.80 6.93
CA GLU A 111 -14.40 -3.03 6.37
C GLU A 111 -13.29 -4.01 5.97
N CYS A 112 -13.49 -5.29 6.36
CA CYS A 112 -12.64 -6.37 5.90
C CYS A 112 -13.18 -6.90 4.57
N ILE A 113 -12.69 -6.34 3.48
CA ILE A 113 -13.14 -6.60 2.11
C ILE A 113 -11.96 -6.47 1.14
N ASN A 114 -11.99 -7.25 0.06
CA ASN A 114 -11.00 -7.13 -0.99
C ASN A 114 -11.35 -5.96 -1.94
N LEU A 115 -10.33 -5.29 -2.46
CA LEU A 115 -10.48 -4.23 -3.47
C LEU A 115 -11.31 -4.66 -4.69
N PHE A 116 -11.22 -5.93 -5.09
CA PHE A 116 -11.91 -6.47 -6.27
C PHE A 116 -13.31 -7.00 -5.98
N ASP A 117 -13.77 -6.92 -4.74
CA ASP A 117 -15.13 -7.32 -4.38
C ASP A 117 -16.16 -6.32 -4.95
N ASP A 118 -17.22 -6.84 -5.57
CA ASP A 118 -18.26 -6.00 -6.19
C ASP A 118 -19.11 -5.23 -5.18
N HIS A 119 -19.14 -5.68 -3.90
CA HIS A 119 -19.88 -5.01 -2.82
C HIS A 119 -19.16 -3.79 -2.25
N LEU A 120 -17.90 -3.52 -2.65
CA LEU A 120 -17.12 -2.38 -2.15
C LEU A 120 -17.81 -1.03 -2.39
N GLY A 121 -18.67 -0.95 -3.41
CA GLY A 121 -19.31 0.29 -3.83
C GLY A 121 -18.34 1.19 -4.62
N THR A 122 -18.87 2.33 -5.08
CA THR A 122 -18.15 3.31 -5.92
C THR A 122 -18.35 4.73 -5.40
N GLY A 123 -17.86 5.73 -6.13
CA GLY A 123 -18.15 7.14 -5.85
C GLY A 123 -17.14 7.77 -4.89
N PHE A 124 -15.86 7.47 -5.07
CA PHE A 124 -14.76 8.08 -4.32
C PHE A 124 -14.14 9.23 -5.10
N ASP A 125 -13.83 10.32 -4.41
CA ASP A 125 -13.15 11.49 -4.98
C ASP A 125 -11.63 11.38 -4.84
N THR A 126 -11.17 10.60 -3.85
CA THR A 126 -9.76 10.25 -3.65
C THR A 126 -9.64 8.79 -3.25
N ILE A 127 -8.73 8.07 -3.87
CA ILE A 127 -8.31 6.74 -3.46
C ILE A 127 -6.85 6.82 -3.01
N LEU A 128 -6.55 6.29 -1.83
CA LEU A 128 -5.20 6.20 -1.27
C LEU A 128 -4.68 4.78 -1.40
N LEU A 129 -3.48 4.63 -1.95
CA LEU A 129 -2.66 3.43 -1.91
C LEU A 129 -1.27 3.86 -1.45
N LEU A 130 -1.04 3.88 -0.14
CA LEU A 130 0.17 4.42 0.47
C LEU A 130 1.00 3.33 1.17
N MET A 131 2.29 3.62 1.38
CA MET A 131 3.32 2.68 1.84
C MET A 131 3.64 1.61 0.80
N ASN A 132 4.07 2.06 -0.37
CA ASN A 132 4.27 1.26 -1.57
C ASN A 132 2.97 0.60 -2.06
N GLY A 133 1.97 1.43 -2.33
CA GLY A 133 0.64 1.00 -2.72
C GLY A 133 0.58 0.21 -4.02
N THR A 134 1.57 0.37 -4.92
CA THR A 134 1.72 -0.44 -6.13
C THR A 134 1.93 -1.92 -5.83
N GLY A 135 2.44 -2.24 -4.64
CA GLY A 135 2.69 -3.59 -4.17
C GLY A 135 1.45 -4.50 -4.20
N ILE A 136 0.25 -3.91 -4.07
CA ILE A 136 -1.03 -4.66 -4.15
C ILE A 136 -1.18 -5.38 -5.49
N ALA A 137 -0.62 -4.85 -6.59
CA ALA A 137 -0.61 -5.53 -7.88
C ALA A 137 0.22 -6.83 -7.86
N GLY A 138 1.23 -6.92 -7.01
CA GLY A 138 2.15 -8.04 -6.91
C GLY A 138 3.13 -8.13 -8.07
N LYS A 139 2.63 -8.07 -9.31
CA LYS A 139 3.43 -8.13 -10.55
C LYS A 139 3.00 -7.05 -11.53
N ILE A 140 3.93 -6.68 -12.41
CA ILE A 140 3.70 -5.63 -13.41
C ILE A 140 2.53 -5.94 -14.34
N GLU A 141 2.34 -7.21 -14.71
CA GLU A 141 1.26 -7.67 -15.57
C GLU A 141 -0.14 -7.44 -14.99
N HIS A 142 -0.26 -7.31 -13.66
CA HIS A 142 -1.53 -7.06 -12.99
C HIS A 142 -1.86 -5.57 -12.82
N LEU A 143 -0.90 -4.68 -13.05
CA LEU A 143 -1.09 -3.24 -12.84
C LEU A 143 -2.21 -2.64 -13.70
N PRO A 144 -2.40 -3.06 -14.99
CA PRO A 144 -3.55 -2.62 -15.77
C PRO A 144 -4.89 -2.99 -15.13
N ALA A 145 -5.03 -4.22 -14.59
CA ALA A 145 -6.26 -4.65 -13.92
C ALA A 145 -6.53 -3.85 -12.64
N LEU A 146 -5.46 -3.54 -11.87
CA LEU A 146 -5.54 -2.67 -10.72
C LEU A 146 -6.06 -1.28 -11.13
N PHE A 147 -5.47 -0.63 -12.14
CA PHE A 147 -5.92 0.69 -12.59
C PHE A 147 -7.34 0.69 -13.14
N GLN A 148 -7.76 -0.33 -13.88
CA GLN A 148 -9.14 -0.45 -14.35
C GLN A 148 -10.12 -0.52 -13.17
N ARG A 149 -9.79 -1.30 -12.12
CA ARG A 149 -10.61 -1.38 -10.93
C ARG A 149 -10.66 -0.05 -10.18
N LEU A 150 -9.52 0.59 -9.95
CA LEU A 150 -9.46 1.90 -9.27
C LEU A 150 -10.26 2.96 -10.02
N LYS A 151 -10.12 3.02 -11.35
CA LYS A 151 -10.89 3.92 -12.22
C LYS A 151 -12.40 3.72 -12.06
N ALA A 152 -12.87 2.46 -12.00
CA ALA A 152 -14.28 2.14 -11.82
C ALA A 152 -14.86 2.57 -10.47
N LEU A 153 -14.00 2.75 -9.46
CA LEU A 153 -14.39 3.20 -8.11
C LEU A 153 -14.49 4.72 -8.00
N LEU A 154 -13.83 5.47 -8.90
CA LEU A 154 -13.76 6.93 -8.84
C LEU A 154 -15.04 7.61 -9.31
N ASN A 155 -15.33 8.74 -8.71
CA ASN A 155 -16.20 9.76 -9.27
C ASN A 155 -15.54 10.42 -10.51
N PRO A 156 -16.32 10.98 -11.44
CA PRO A 156 -15.77 11.86 -12.47
C PRO A 156 -14.92 12.99 -11.84
N GLY A 157 -13.67 13.13 -12.32
CA GLY A 157 -12.70 14.08 -11.75
C GLY A 157 -12.07 13.65 -10.43
N GLY A 158 -12.28 12.40 -10.00
CA GLY A 158 -11.58 11.80 -8.86
C GLY A 158 -10.11 11.57 -9.13
N GLN A 159 -9.37 11.14 -8.10
CA GLN A 159 -7.93 10.91 -8.17
C GLN A 159 -7.50 9.70 -7.35
N ILE A 160 -6.40 9.09 -7.75
CA ILE A 160 -5.68 8.07 -7.02
C ILE A 160 -4.36 8.69 -6.58
N LEU A 161 -4.03 8.60 -5.30
CA LEU A 161 -2.75 8.98 -4.73
C LEU A 161 -2.03 7.68 -4.36
N ILE A 162 -0.98 7.38 -5.08
CA ILE A 162 -0.25 6.12 -4.99
C ILE A 162 1.24 6.38 -4.91
N ASP A 163 1.92 5.68 -4.02
CA ASP A 163 3.37 5.75 -3.90
C ASP A 163 4.03 4.43 -4.34
N SER A 164 5.27 4.54 -4.73
CA SER A 164 6.17 3.42 -4.99
C SER A 164 7.62 3.87 -4.90
N SER A 165 8.54 2.93 -5.16
CA SER A 165 9.98 3.19 -5.25
C SER A 165 10.55 2.56 -6.52
N ASP A 166 11.58 3.20 -7.07
CA ASP A 166 12.38 2.62 -8.15
C ASP A 166 13.54 1.82 -7.55
N LEU A 167 13.48 0.50 -7.64
CA LEU A 167 14.49 -0.39 -7.07
C LEU A 167 15.76 -0.53 -7.93
N LYS A 168 15.93 0.26 -9.00
CA LYS A 168 17.09 0.15 -9.87
C LYS A 168 18.43 0.29 -9.13
N TYR A 169 18.46 1.07 -8.04
CA TYR A 169 19.68 1.28 -7.23
C TYR A 169 20.27 -0.01 -6.66
N ILE A 170 19.45 -1.07 -6.49
CA ILE A 170 19.91 -2.37 -5.99
C ILE A 170 20.83 -3.08 -7.03
N TYR A 171 20.69 -2.71 -8.29
CA TYR A 171 21.42 -3.27 -9.43
C TYR A 171 22.51 -2.33 -9.94
N GLU A 172 22.82 -1.25 -9.21
CA GLU A 172 23.85 -0.27 -9.57
C GLU A 172 25.23 -0.78 -9.15
N ASN A 173 26.15 -0.76 -10.10
CA ASN A 173 27.55 -1.10 -9.89
C ASN A 173 28.36 0.12 -9.42
N GLU A 174 29.58 -0.09 -8.91
CA GLU A 174 30.47 0.98 -8.44
C GLU A 174 30.81 2.01 -9.53
N ASP A 175 30.72 1.63 -10.80
CA ASP A 175 30.97 2.51 -11.95
C ASP A 175 29.72 3.26 -12.46
N GLY A 176 28.58 3.09 -11.79
CA GLY A 176 27.29 3.70 -12.15
C GLY A 176 26.53 2.99 -13.27
N SER A 177 27.00 1.82 -13.73
CA SER A 177 26.24 0.94 -14.63
C SER A 177 25.23 0.10 -13.85
N PHE A 178 24.25 -0.50 -14.56
CA PHE A 178 23.19 -1.30 -13.94
C PHE A 178 23.16 -2.72 -14.51
N ASP A 179 23.17 -3.73 -13.66
CA ASP A 179 23.06 -5.15 -14.03
C ASP A 179 21.61 -5.63 -13.96
N ILE A 180 20.74 -5.10 -14.84
CA ILE A 180 19.32 -5.48 -14.91
C ILE A 180 19.11 -6.50 -16.03
N ASN A 181 18.53 -7.67 -15.69
CA ASN A 181 18.17 -8.69 -16.68
C ASN A 181 16.90 -8.29 -17.43
N LEU A 182 17.03 -7.71 -18.62
CA LEU A 182 15.91 -7.26 -19.45
C LEU A 182 15.06 -8.40 -20.03
N ASN A 183 15.52 -9.66 -19.96
CA ASN A 183 14.77 -10.84 -20.42
C ASN A 183 14.07 -11.60 -19.28
N GLY A 184 14.20 -11.12 -18.06
CA GLY A 184 13.59 -11.68 -16.86
C GLY A 184 12.26 -11.00 -16.49
N ALA A 185 11.81 -11.26 -15.27
CA ALA A 185 10.75 -10.49 -14.63
C ALA A 185 11.17 -9.02 -14.48
N TYR A 186 10.20 -8.13 -14.32
CA TYR A 186 10.51 -6.73 -14.04
C TYR A 186 11.30 -6.61 -12.73
N TYR A 187 12.35 -5.82 -12.71
CA TYR A 187 13.32 -5.75 -11.60
C TYR A 187 12.73 -5.29 -10.26
N GLY A 188 11.55 -4.69 -10.27
CA GLY A 188 10.81 -4.28 -9.07
C GLY A 188 9.77 -5.32 -8.59
N GLU A 189 9.69 -6.50 -9.21
CA GLU A 189 8.89 -7.61 -8.71
C GLU A 189 9.68 -8.37 -7.63
N VAL A 190 9.21 -8.31 -6.40
CA VAL A 190 9.84 -8.98 -5.24
C VAL A 190 8.84 -9.90 -4.57
N ASP A 191 9.33 -10.81 -3.75
CA ASP A 191 8.48 -11.67 -2.93
C ASP A 191 8.75 -11.42 -1.45
N TYR A 192 7.69 -11.54 -0.65
CA TYR A 192 7.78 -11.45 0.80
C TYR A 192 7.07 -12.59 1.50
N GLN A 193 7.53 -12.91 2.71
CA GLN A 193 6.83 -13.73 3.68
C GLN A 193 6.98 -13.09 5.05
N MET A 194 5.88 -12.87 5.76
CA MET A 194 5.92 -12.32 7.11
C MET A 194 5.71 -13.39 8.17
N ILE A 195 6.37 -13.22 9.32
CA ILE A 195 6.24 -14.11 10.49
C ILE A 195 6.11 -13.24 11.73
N TYR A 196 5.09 -13.51 12.52
CA TYR A 196 4.87 -12.86 13.82
C TYR A 196 4.57 -13.92 14.88
N LYS A 197 5.46 -14.08 15.87
CA LYS A 197 5.38 -15.17 16.86
C LYS A 197 5.23 -16.52 16.13
N ASP A 198 4.15 -17.26 16.41
CA ASP A 198 3.83 -18.55 15.80
C ASP A 198 2.98 -18.42 14.50
N VAL A 199 2.55 -17.21 14.16
CA VAL A 199 1.76 -16.96 12.94
C VAL A 199 2.71 -16.76 11.77
N LYS A 200 2.64 -17.67 10.80
CA LYS A 200 3.42 -17.61 9.56
C LYS A 200 2.49 -17.41 8.37
N GLY A 201 2.61 -16.25 7.72
CA GLY A 201 1.90 -15.93 6.49
C GLY A 201 2.38 -16.74 5.30
N ASP A 202 1.57 -16.80 4.26
CA ASP A 202 2.00 -17.35 2.99
C ASP A 202 2.93 -16.37 2.26
N ARG A 203 3.70 -16.88 1.29
CA ARG A 203 4.52 -16.05 0.43
C ARG A 203 3.62 -15.27 -0.53
N PHE A 204 3.95 -13.99 -0.79
CA PHE A 204 3.22 -13.14 -1.71
C PHE A 204 4.17 -12.27 -2.54
N ASP A 205 3.76 -12.00 -3.77
CA ASP A 205 4.46 -11.08 -4.65
C ASP A 205 4.13 -9.64 -4.26
N TRP A 206 5.12 -8.73 -4.40
CA TRP A 206 5.00 -7.31 -4.10
C TRP A 206 5.69 -6.51 -5.18
N LEU A 207 5.00 -5.51 -5.75
CA LEU A 207 5.53 -4.73 -6.86
C LEU A 207 6.03 -3.36 -6.38
N TYR A 208 7.27 -3.09 -6.70
CA TYR A 208 7.84 -1.74 -6.77
C TYR A 208 7.94 -1.35 -8.24
N VAL A 209 7.59 -0.12 -8.61
CA VAL A 209 7.61 0.29 -10.02
C VAL A 209 8.12 1.72 -10.16
N ASP A 210 8.97 1.99 -11.15
CA ASP A 210 9.41 3.34 -11.46
C ASP A 210 8.25 4.19 -12.01
N PHE A 211 8.33 5.51 -11.79
CA PHE A 211 7.25 6.42 -12.19
C PHE A 211 6.99 6.45 -13.70
N PRO A 212 8.01 6.49 -14.59
CA PRO A 212 7.77 6.43 -16.04
C PRO A 212 6.93 5.24 -16.49
N LEU A 213 7.23 4.03 -15.97
CA LEU A 213 6.48 2.83 -16.30
C LEU A 213 5.07 2.85 -15.68
N LEU A 214 4.94 3.26 -14.41
CA LEU A 214 3.63 3.44 -13.75
C LEU A 214 2.72 4.35 -14.57
N LYS A 215 3.25 5.52 -14.97
CA LYS A 215 2.54 6.51 -15.79
C LYS A 215 2.12 5.91 -17.13
N SER A 216 3.05 5.27 -17.85
CA SER A 216 2.77 4.66 -19.15
C SER A 216 1.63 3.64 -19.07
N ILE A 217 1.63 2.78 -18.04
CA ILE A 217 0.57 1.78 -17.86
C ILE A 217 -0.76 2.47 -17.50
N ALA A 218 -0.76 3.47 -16.63
CA ALA A 218 -1.98 4.24 -16.30
C ALA A 218 -2.60 4.88 -17.56
N GLU A 219 -1.76 5.44 -18.43
CA GLU A 219 -2.20 6.06 -19.70
C GLU A 219 -2.81 5.04 -20.65
N THR A 220 -2.32 3.81 -20.71
CA THR A 220 -2.96 2.73 -21.50
C THR A 220 -4.35 2.35 -20.96
N CYS A 221 -4.60 2.61 -19.68
CA CYS A 221 -5.89 2.42 -19.02
C CYS A 221 -6.83 3.64 -19.17
N GLY A 222 -6.40 4.68 -19.92
CA GLY A 222 -7.16 5.91 -20.11
C GLY A 222 -7.23 6.77 -18.85
N LEU A 223 -6.18 6.75 -18.05
CA LEU A 223 -5.92 7.64 -16.93
C LEU A 223 -4.73 8.54 -17.26
N HIS A 224 -4.53 9.60 -16.50
CA HIS A 224 -3.38 10.49 -16.62
C HIS A 224 -2.50 10.38 -15.38
N GLY A 225 -1.17 10.37 -15.56
CA GLY A 225 -0.20 10.24 -14.47
C GLY A 225 0.63 11.50 -14.26
N GLU A 226 0.69 12.00 -13.04
CA GLU A 226 1.47 13.17 -12.60
C GLU A 226 2.38 12.77 -11.44
N LEU A 227 3.68 13.12 -11.52
CA LEU A 227 4.62 13.01 -10.42
C LEU A 227 4.36 14.18 -9.45
N VAL A 228 3.96 13.87 -8.23
CA VAL A 228 3.63 14.88 -7.21
C VAL A 228 4.84 15.28 -6.40
N ALA A 229 5.64 14.31 -5.99
CA ALA A 229 6.84 14.52 -5.18
C ALA A 229 7.75 13.28 -5.27
N GLU A 230 9.03 13.49 -5.06
CA GLU A 230 10.05 12.46 -4.87
C GLU A 230 10.55 12.52 -3.44
N GLY A 231 10.84 11.37 -2.85
CA GLY A 231 11.44 11.24 -1.53
C GLY A 231 12.96 11.06 -1.62
N ASP A 232 13.59 10.75 -0.49
CA ASP A 232 15.05 10.73 -0.36
C ASP A 232 15.68 9.41 -0.86
N HIS A 233 14.87 8.34 -1.06
CA HIS A 233 15.35 6.98 -1.34
C HIS A 233 14.67 6.36 -2.57
N TYR A 234 14.66 7.08 -3.71
CA TYR A 234 14.04 6.62 -4.96
C TYR A 234 12.53 6.36 -4.85
N ASP A 235 11.92 6.73 -3.74
CA ASP A 235 10.49 6.70 -3.51
C ASP A 235 9.82 7.95 -4.10
N TYR A 236 8.59 7.81 -4.51
CA TYR A 236 7.81 8.90 -5.09
C TYR A 236 6.32 8.77 -4.76
N LEU A 237 5.62 9.89 -4.82
CA LEU A 237 4.17 9.98 -4.82
C LEU A 237 3.69 10.36 -6.22
N ALA A 238 2.78 9.56 -6.76
CA ALA A 238 2.07 9.86 -8.01
C ALA A 238 0.60 10.18 -7.75
N ARG A 239 0.06 11.04 -8.60
CA ARG A 239 -1.36 11.30 -8.75
C ARG A 239 -1.83 10.77 -10.09
N ILE A 240 -2.83 9.89 -10.07
CA ILE A 240 -3.43 9.27 -11.26
C ILE A 240 -4.90 9.68 -11.31
N PHE A 241 -5.40 10.18 -12.48
CA PHE A 241 -6.74 10.75 -12.62
C PHE A 241 -7.29 10.70 -14.04
#